data_34027f083acebaf791dbba42cbb39a7b
#
_entry.id   34027f083acebaf791dbba42cbb39a7b
#
_cell.length_a   1.000
_cell.length_b   1.000
_cell.length_c   1.000
_cell.angle_alpha   90.00
_cell.angle_beta   90.00
_cell.angle_gamma   90.00
#
_symmetry.space_group_name_H-M   'P 1'
#
loop_
_entity.id
_entity.type
_entity.pdbx_description
1 polymer ?
#
loop_
_entity_poly.entity_id
_entity_poly.type
_entity_poly.pdbx_seq_one_letter_code
_entity_poly.pdbx_strand_id
1 'polypeptide(L)'
;MKLSEAILLGSTVVAPRAGGQIFLETQQGCALGMAAIARGCTFHTVIHPIDDTERRTLGVEGVWGNWVLQRVDRPCDCWRIWIRRRMRIKDIIAHLFDYHIMDKKDWKLEQLVAWVETVEPKESGHMRPIPCIHDHQMGAESCQSP
;
A
#
# COMPACT_ATOMS: atom_id res chain seq x y z
N MET A 1 -10.47 -4.52 -8.17
CA MET A 1 -9.03 -4.30 -8.48
C MET A 1 -8.21 -5.03 -7.44
N LYS A 2 -7.29 -5.83 -7.84
CA LYS A 2 -6.34 -6.53 -6.97
C LYS A 2 -5.23 -5.59 -6.49
N LEU A 3 -4.59 -5.91 -5.38
CA LEU A 3 -3.48 -5.11 -4.88
C LEU A 3 -2.32 -5.05 -5.88
N SER A 4 -1.97 -6.18 -6.48
CA SER A 4 -0.93 -6.27 -7.52
C SER A 4 -1.22 -5.33 -8.70
N GLU A 5 -2.44 -5.37 -9.22
CA GLU A 5 -2.89 -4.47 -10.30
C GLU A 5 -2.84 -3.00 -9.87
N ALA A 6 -3.26 -2.71 -8.64
CA ALA A 6 -3.28 -1.36 -8.11
C ALA A 6 -1.87 -0.77 -7.90
N ILE A 7 -0.90 -1.59 -7.48
CA ILE A 7 0.50 -1.17 -7.39
C ILE A 7 1.02 -0.78 -8.77
N LEU A 8 0.77 -1.61 -9.76
CA LEU A 8 1.24 -1.36 -11.12
C LEU A 8 0.57 -0.13 -11.73
N LEU A 9 -0.75 -0.02 -11.60
CA LEU A 9 -1.50 1.14 -12.11
C LEU A 9 -1.07 2.42 -11.38
N GLY A 10 -0.94 2.38 -10.06
CA GLY A 10 -0.53 3.53 -9.25
C GLY A 10 0.86 4.04 -9.62
N SER A 11 1.78 3.15 -10.00
CA SER A 11 3.12 3.53 -10.44
C SER A 11 3.14 4.36 -11.73
N THR A 12 2.08 4.34 -12.50
CA THR A 12 1.95 5.19 -13.71
C THR A 12 1.50 6.61 -13.40
N VAL A 13 0.95 6.83 -12.21
CA VAL A 13 0.36 8.13 -11.79
C VAL A 13 1.16 8.79 -10.70
N VAL A 14 1.80 8.00 -9.84
CA VAL A 14 2.55 8.46 -8.67
C VAL A 14 3.98 8.00 -8.80
N ALA A 15 4.92 8.91 -8.68
CA ALA A 15 6.33 8.57 -8.71
C ALA A 15 6.73 7.77 -7.46
N PRO A 16 7.60 6.75 -7.60
CA PRO A 16 8.01 5.92 -6.47
C PRO A 16 8.90 6.67 -5.50
N ARG A 17 8.65 6.50 -4.22
CA ARG A 17 9.48 7.00 -3.14
C ARG A 17 9.44 6.08 -1.93
N ALA A 18 10.61 5.78 -1.37
CA ALA A 18 10.73 5.02 -0.13
C ALA A 18 10.21 5.81 1.07
N GLY A 19 9.82 5.11 2.14
CA GLY A 19 9.47 5.70 3.42
C GLY A 19 8.04 5.50 3.88
N GLY A 20 7.27 4.64 3.21
CA GLY A 20 5.95 4.22 3.68
C GLY A 20 4.86 5.31 3.67
N GLN A 21 5.08 6.40 2.96
CA GLN A 21 4.17 7.55 2.94
C GLN A 21 3.84 7.98 1.52
N ILE A 22 2.74 8.72 1.40
CA ILE A 22 2.49 9.53 0.22
C ILE A 22 2.93 10.94 0.51
N PHE A 23 3.75 11.44 -0.36
CA PHE A 23 4.25 12.80 -0.29
C PHE A 23 3.41 13.69 -1.21
N LEU A 24 2.51 14.45 -0.63
CA LEU A 24 1.55 15.30 -1.36
C LEU A 24 2.22 16.31 -2.26
N GLU A 25 3.26 16.93 -1.75
CA GLU A 25 3.96 18.03 -2.44
C GLU A 25 4.66 17.57 -3.71
N THR A 26 5.16 16.35 -3.72
CA THR A 26 5.94 15.80 -4.84
C THR A 26 5.18 14.75 -5.64
N GLN A 27 3.97 14.39 -5.24
CA GLN A 27 3.19 13.30 -5.83
C GLN A 27 3.99 11.99 -5.91
N GLN A 28 4.66 11.66 -4.84
CA GLN A 28 5.46 10.45 -4.70
C GLN A 28 4.88 9.55 -3.63
N GLY A 29 5.09 8.25 -3.73
CA GLY A 29 4.58 7.31 -2.76
C GLY A 29 5.31 5.96 -2.74
N CYS A 30 5.12 5.22 -1.66
CA CYS A 30 5.53 3.82 -1.58
C CYS A 30 4.55 2.92 -2.37
N ALA A 31 4.87 1.64 -2.49
CA ALA A 31 4.04 0.70 -3.25
C ALA A 31 2.58 0.68 -2.79
N LEU A 32 2.34 0.64 -1.48
CA LEU A 32 0.98 0.65 -0.92
C LEU A 32 0.28 2.00 -1.09
N GLY A 33 1.03 3.08 -1.05
CA GLY A 33 0.52 4.41 -1.34
C GLY A 33 0.11 4.55 -2.81
N MET A 34 0.94 4.10 -3.72
CA MET A 34 0.61 4.06 -5.15
C MET A 34 -0.66 3.26 -5.41
N ALA A 35 -0.77 2.08 -4.79
CA ALA A 35 -1.95 1.23 -4.91
C ALA A 35 -3.22 1.90 -4.38
N ALA A 36 -3.12 2.60 -3.25
CA ALA A 36 -4.25 3.31 -2.68
C ALA A 36 -4.75 4.43 -3.60
N ILE A 37 -3.85 5.18 -4.21
CA ILE A 37 -4.19 6.21 -5.21
C ILE A 37 -4.88 5.59 -6.42
N ALA A 38 -4.34 4.50 -6.95
CA ALA A 38 -4.94 3.80 -8.09
C ALA A 38 -6.37 3.34 -7.80
N ARG A 39 -6.66 3.03 -6.54
CA ARG A 39 -7.99 2.65 -6.10
C ARG A 39 -8.94 3.83 -5.88
N GLY A 40 -8.49 5.05 -6.05
CA GLY A 40 -9.28 6.25 -5.85
C GLY A 40 -9.26 6.80 -4.43
N CYS A 41 -8.35 6.34 -3.58
CA CYS A 41 -8.13 6.98 -2.30
C CYS A 41 -7.59 8.39 -2.51
N THR A 42 -8.15 9.35 -1.81
CA THR A 42 -7.60 10.69 -1.77
C THR A 42 -6.33 10.71 -0.90
N PHE A 43 -5.44 11.65 -1.14
CA PHE A 43 -4.22 11.79 -0.35
C PHE A 43 -4.46 11.92 1.15
N HIS A 44 -5.63 12.38 1.56
CA HIS A 44 -5.99 12.51 2.98
C HIS A 44 -6.34 11.18 3.66
N THR A 45 -6.66 10.16 2.89
CA THR A 45 -6.99 8.84 3.42
C THR A 45 -5.80 7.92 3.55
N VAL A 46 -4.67 8.31 2.99
CA VAL A 46 -3.49 7.50 2.97
C VAL A 46 -2.48 8.05 3.96
N ILE A 47 -2.61 7.59 5.16
CA ILE A 47 -1.50 7.42 6.08
C ILE A 47 -0.94 8.66 6.73
N HIS A 48 -1.21 8.79 7.97
CA HIS A 48 -0.17 9.17 8.90
C HIS A 48 0.12 8.00 9.84
N PRO A 49 1.30 7.40 9.80
CA PRO A 49 1.66 6.37 10.75
C PRO A 49 2.03 6.94 12.12
N ILE A 50 2.14 8.23 12.20
CA ILE A 50 2.68 8.88 13.39
C ILE A 50 1.68 9.92 13.83
N ASP A 51 1.18 9.70 14.97
CA ASP A 51 0.35 10.61 15.69
C ASP A 51 -1.13 10.52 15.35
N ASP A 52 -1.76 9.85 16.15
CA ASP A 52 -3.01 10.20 16.79
C ASP A 52 -3.95 9.06 16.94
N THR A 53 -4.17 8.79 18.13
CA THR A 53 -5.30 8.08 18.71
C THR A 53 -6.66 8.52 18.19
N GLU A 54 -6.76 9.59 17.43
CA GLU A 54 -8.03 10.14 16.94
C GLU A 54 -8.23 10.08 15.42
N ARG A 55 -7.18 9.94 14.65
CA ARG A 55 -7.34 9.79 13.20
C ARG A 55 -7.44 8.31 12.87
N ARG A 56 -8.62 7.86 12.66
CA ARG A 56 -8.89 6.55 12.08
C ARG A 56 -8.40 6.54 10.63
N THR A 57 -7.10 6.49 10.46
CA THR A 57 -6.55 6.13 9.16
C THR A 57 -6.99 4.71 8.87
N LEU A 58 -7.65 4.54 7.75
CA LEU A 58 -7.84 3.21 7.21
C LEU A 58 -6.46 2.62 7.00
N GLY A 59 -6.08 1.68 7.83
CA GLY A 59 -4.89 0.89 7.60
C GLY A 59 -4.98 0.18 6.25
N VAL A 60 -3.87 -0.32 5.78
CA VAL A 60 -3.81 -1.11 4.53
C VAL A 60 -4.84 -2.24 4.53
N GLU A 61 -5.07 -2.83 5.70
CA GLU A 61 -6.10 -3.85 5.92
C GLU A 61 -7.51 -3.35 5.73
N GLY A 62 -7.79 -2.09 6.00
CA GLY A 62 -9.09 -1.48 5.74
C GLY A 62 -9.38 -1.31 4.26
N VAL A 63 -8.34 -1.14 3.46
CA VAL A 63 -8.44 -0.99 2.00
C VAL A 63 -8.46 -2.34 1.30
N TRP A 64 -7.59 -3.25 1.69
CA TRP A 64 -7.32 -4.50 0.97
C TRP A 64 -7.85 -5.75 1.67
N GLY A 65 -8.18 -5.64 2.96
CA GLY A 65 -8.64 -6.75 3.79
C GLY A 65 -7.57 -7.30 4.72
N ASN A 66 -7.99 -8.14 5.65
CA ASN A 66 -7.11 -8.66 6.70
C ASN A 66 -6.01 -9.61 6.20
N TRP A 67 -6.09 -10.08 4.97
CA TRP A 67 -5.08 -10.96 4.40
C TRP A 67 -3.68 -10.31 4.35
N VAL A 68 -3.61 -8.97 4.22
CA VAL A 68 -2.33 -8.25 4.24
C VAL A 68 -1.63 -8.29 5.60
N LEU A 69 -2.34 -8.68 6.66
CA LEU A 69 -1.79 -8.87 8.00
C LEU A 69 -1.28 -10.30 8.23
N GLN A 70 -1.57 -11.23 7.34
CA GLN A 70 -1.08 -12.61 7.44
C GLN A 70 0.44 -12.64 7.37
N ARG A 71 1.03 -13.52 8.16
CA ARG A 71 2.46 -13.73 8.17
C ARG A 71 2.84 -14.82 7.17
N VAL A 72 3.75 -14.48 6.29
CA VAL A 72 4.27 -15.39 5.28
C VAL A 72 5.79 -15.28 5.22
N ASP A 73 6.42 -16.25 4.56
CA ASP A 73 7.85 -16.18 4.32
C ASP A 73 8.16 -15.07 3.32
N ARG A 74 9.13 -14.25 3.64
CA ARG A 74 9.60 -13.21 2.72
C ARG A 74 10.31 -13.84 1.53
N PRO A 75 10.18 -13.27 0.33
CA PRO A 75 10.78 -13.83 -0.87
C PRO A 75 12.26 -13.45 -1.06
N CYS A 76 12.82 -12.62 -0.20
CA CYS A 76 14.21 -12.18 -0.28
C CYS A 76 15.07 -12.84 0.82
N ASP A 77 16.36 -13.02 0.54
CA ASP A 77 17.34 -13.60 1.45
C ASP A 77 18.21 -12.55 2.15
N CYS A 78 17.83 -11.28 2.10
CA CYS A 78 18.63 -10.24 2.71
C CYS A 78 18.73 -10.41 4.23
N TRP A 79 19.92 -10.14 4.75
CA TRP A 79 20.22 -10.28 6.17
C TRP A 79 20.19 -8.93 6.88
N ARG A 80 19.15 -8.68 7.66
CA ARG A 80 19.11 -7.56 8.59
C ARG A 80 18.56 -8.03 9.92
N ILE A 81 19.13 -7.56 11.01
CA ILE A 81 18.85 -8.01 12.39
C ILE A 81 17.36 -7.89 12.75
N TRP A 82 16.67 -6.92 12.18
CA TRP A 82 15.24 -6.68 12.45
C TRP A 82 14.29 -7.36 11.45
N ILE A 83 14.80 -8.00 10.42
CA ILE A 83 13.97 -8.66 9.41
C ILE A 83 13.81 -10.12 9.79
N ARG A 84 12.61 -10.47 10.16
CA ARG A 84 12.24 -11.85 10.44
C ARG A 84 11.98 -12.59 9.14
N ARG A 85 12.19 -13.92 9.18
CA ARG A 85 11.89 -14.78 8.03
C ARG A 85 10.40 -14.70 7.64
N ARG A 86 9.51 -14.69 8.64
CA ARG A 86 8.06 -14.55 8.45
C ARG A 86 7.62 -13.18 8.93
N MET A 87 6.99 -12.45 8.03
CA MET A 87 6.52 -11.10 8.28
C MET A 87 5.09 -10.96 7.74
N ARG A 88 4.39 -9.94 8.20
CA ARG A 88 3.09 -9.59 7.61
C ARG A 88 3.28 -9.18 6.16
N ILE A 89 2.35 -9.57 5.30
CA ILE A 89 2.42 -9.28 3.85
C ILE A 89 2.66 -7.79 3.59
N LYS A 90 1.93 -6.91 4.29
CA LYS A 90 2.13 -5.46 4.13
C LYS A 90 3.55 -4.99 4.48
N ASP A 91 4.16 -5.58 5.49
CA ASP A 91 5.53 -5.23 5.92
C ASP A 91 6.57 -5.76 4.92
N ILE A 92 6.30 -6.92 4.32
CA ILE A 92 7.14 -7.46 3.24
C ILE A 92 7.07 -6.55 2.00
N ILE A 93 5.87 -6.12 1.61
CA ILE A 93 5.69 -5.18 0.49
C ILE A 93 6.50 -3.91 0.74
N ALA A 94 6.39 -3.32 1.92
CA ALA A 94 7.15 -2.14 2.29
C ALA A 94 8.66 -2.39 2.24
N HIS A 95 9.12 -3.50 2.79
CA HIS A 95 10.54 -3.88 2.77
C HIS A 95 11.08 -4.09 1.35
N LEU A 96 10.36 -4.86 0.52
CA LEU A 96 10.78 -5.11 -0.86
C LEU A 96 10.84 -3.81 -1.67
N PHE A 97 9.86 -2.94 -1.46
CA PHE A 97 9.83 -1.66 -2.16
C PHE A 97 10.93 -0.72 -1.68
N ASP A 98 10.97 -0.44 -0.39
CA ASP A 98 11.90 0.56 0.15
C ASP A 98 13.36 0.12 0.05
N TYR A 99 13.64 -1.13 0.37
CA TYR A 99 15.01 -1.63 0.42
C TYR A 99 15.49 -2.21 -0.90
N HIS A 100 14.73 -3.12 -1.51
CA HIS A 100 15.18 -3.81 -2.70
C HIS A 100 14.97 -3.02 -3.99
N ILE A 101 13.86 -2.30 -4.12
CA ILE A 101 13.56 -1.52 -5.34
C ILE A 101 14.21 -0.14 -5.28
N MET A 102 14.02 0.58 -4.17
CA MET A 102 14.45 1.98 -4.09
C MET A 102 15.89 2.17 -3.67
N ASP A 103 16.37 1.37 -2.70
CA ASP A 103 17.73 1.52 -2.16
C ASP A 103 18.75 0.64 -2.89
N LYS A 104 18.61 -0.67 -2.81
CA LYS A 104 19.55 -1.63 -3.44
C LYS A 104 19.41 -1.70 -4.95
N LYS A 105 18.22 -1.48 -5.47
CA LYS A 105 17.90 -1.59 -6.91
C LYS A 105 18.20 -2.97 -7.51
N ASP A 106 18.10 -4.00 -6.68
CA ASP A 106 18.27 -5.39 -7.08
C ASP A 106 16.93 -6.10 -7.39
N TRP A 107 15.83 -5.41 -7.14
CA TRP A 107 14.48 -5.81 -7.51
C TRP A 107 13.84 -4.78 -8.42
N LYS A 108 12.97 -5.27 -9.32
CA LYS A 108 12.10 -4.43 -10.13
C LYS A 108 10.68 -4.42 -9.56
N LEU A 109 9.92 -3.38 -9.88
CA LEU A 109 8.52 -3.28 -9.46
C LEU A 109 7.70 -4.48 -9.93
N GLU A 110 7.95 -4.96 -11.15
CA GLU A 110 7.28 -6.13 -11.71
C GLU A 110 7.52 -7.40 -10.90
N GLN A 111 8.68 -7.55 -10.30
CA GLN A 111 8.97 -8.67 -9.40
C GLN A 111 8.17 -8.58 -8.10
N LEU A 112 8.02 -7.38 -7.55
CA LEU A 112 7.14 -7.15 -6.39
C LEU A 112 5.69 -7.49 -6.75
N VAL A 113 5.21 -6.98 -7.87
CA VAL A 113 3.84 -7.25 -8.36
C VAL A 113 3.61 -8.74 -8.53
N ALA A 114 4.51 -9.45 -9.19
CA ALA A 114 4.43 -10.90 -9.36
C ALA A 114 4.39 -11.66 -8.03
N TRP A 115 5.19 -11.24 -7.06
CA TRP A 115 5.14 -11.84 -5.74
C TRP A 115 3.81 -11.57 -5.02
N VAL A 116 3.30 -10.35 -5.08
CA VAL A 116 1.98 -10.00 -4.50
C VAL A 116 0.88 -10.87 -5.09
N GLU A 117 0.91 -11.12 -6.39
CA GLU A 117 -0.04 -12.03 -7.06
C GLU A 117 -0.06 -13.44 -6.47
N THR A 118 1.07 -13.90 -5.95
CA THR A 118 1.14 -15.23 -5.33
C THR A 118 0.48 -15.30 -3.95
N VAL A 119 0.39 -14.19 -3.25
CA VAL A 119 -0.10 -14.13 -1.86
C VAL A 119 -1.47 -13.50 -1.72
N GLU A 120 -1.91 -12.72 -2.71
CA GLU A 120 -3.24 -12.11 -2.67
C GLU A 120 -4.36 -13.12 -2.96
N PRO A 121 -5.54 -12.93 -2.38
CA PRO A 121 -6.68 -13.81 -2.64
C PRO A 121 -7.04 -13.85 -4.14
N LYS A 122 -7.31 -15.03 -4.64
CA LYS A 122 -7.70 -15.24 -6.06
C LYS A 122 -9.03 -14.57 -6.40
N GLU A 123 -9.93 -14.50 -5.43
CA GLU A 123 -11.22 -13.85 -5.56
C GLU A 123 -11.21 -12.52 -4.82
N SER A 124 -11.05 -11.44 -5.57
CA SER A 124 -11.18 -10.08 -5.04
C SER A 124 -12.60 -9.53 -5.17
N GLY A 125 -13.60 -10.41 -5.31
CA GLY A 125 -14.94 -10.08 -5.79
C GLY A 125 -15.79 -9.19 -4.88
N HIS A 126 -15.42 -8.94 -3.63
CA HIS A 126 -16.20 -8.12 -2.71
C HIS A 126 -15.30 -7.16 -1.94
N MET A 127 -14.71 -6.26 -2.69
CA MET A 127 -14.05 -5.13 -2.07
C MET A 127 -15.12 -4.16 -1.59
N ARG A 128 -15.22 -4.01 -0.27
CA ARG A 128 -16.06 -2.97 0.31
C ARG A 128 -15.63 -1.61 -0.25
N PRO A 129 -16.60 -0.74 -0.61
CA PRO A 129 -16.26 0.64 -0.94
C PRO A 129 -15.40 1.19 0.19
N ILE A 130 -14.34 1.86 -0.19
CA ILE A 130 -13.52 2.56 0.79
C ILE A 130 -14.41 3.64 1.40
N PRO A 131 -14.67 3.63 2.70
CA PRO A 131 -15.38 4.75 3.28
C PRO A 131 -14.51 5.97 3.09
N CYS A 132 -15.02 6.94 2.38
CA CYS A 132 -14.39 8.23 2.33
C CYS A 132 -14.48 8.84 3.72
N ILE A 133 -13.36 8.96 4.38
CA ILE A 133 -13.31 9.74 5.61
C ILE A 133 -13.28 11.19 5.16
N HIS A 134 -14.45 11.78 5.10
CA HIS A 134 -14.54 13.21 4.96
C HIS A 134 -14.10 13.84 6.27
N ASP A 135 -13.15 14.71 6.17
CA ASP A 135 -12.95 15.69 7.21
C ASP A 135 -14.27 16.51 7.30
N HIS A 136 -14.87 16.58 8.45
CA HIS A 136 -16.19 17.21 8.68
C HIS A 136 -16.28 18.68 8.28
N GLN A 137 -15.21 19.25 7.75
CA GLN A 137 -15.11 20.67 7.41
C GLN A 137 -15.14 20.96 5.91
N MET A 138 -15.01 19.98 5.08
CA MET A 138 -15.12 20.13 3.64
C MET A 138 -16.36 19.38 3.20
N GLY A 139 -17.34 20.12 2.72
CA GLY A 139 -18.63 19.59 2.36
C GLY A 139 -18.57 18.27 1.60
N ALA A 140 -19.56 17.43 1.82
CA ALA A 140 -19.72 16.07 1.38
C ALA A 140 -19.70 15.89 -0.15
N GLU A 141 -18.75 16.47 -0.85
CA GLU A 141 -18.62 16.25 -2.28
C GLU A 141 -17.65 15.11 -2.54
N SER A 142 -18.28 14.02 -2.87
CA SER A 142 -17.86 13.07 -3.85
C SER A 142 -16.70 12.15 -3.48
N CYS A 143 -16.95 11.21 -2.60
CA CYS A 143 -16.55 9.87 -2.87
C CYS A 143 -17.70 9.15 -3.56
N GLN A 144 -17.97 9.50 -4.76
CA GLN A 144 -18.83 8.67 -5.58
C GLN A 144 -18.02 7.46 -6.00
N SER A 145 -18.44 6.31 -5.50
CA SER A 145 -18.03 5.04 -6.08
C SER A 145 -18.45 5.04 -7.54
N PRO A 146 -17.55 4.71 -8.46
CA PRO A 146 -18.00 4.41 -9.80
C PRO A 146 -18.92 3.19 -9.79
#